data_407a200675e3b0f0de4247021e032270
#
_entry.id   407a200675e3b0f0de4247021e032270
#
_cell.length_a   1.000
_cell.length_b   1.000
_cell.length_c   1.000
_cell.angle_alpha   90.00
_cell.angle_beta   90.00
_cell.angle_gamma   90.00
#
_symmetry.space_group_name_H-M   'P 1'
#
loop_
_entity.id
_entity.type
_entity.pdbx_description
1 polymer ?
#
loop_
_entity_poly.entity_id
_entity_poly.type
_entity_poly.pdbx_seq_one_letter_code
_entity_poly.pdbx_strand_id
1 'polypeptide(L)'
;MSHVKVSFDTPEYTANADGLGVLRILEAVRLLNLIPKTRIYQASTSELYGLVQEVPQRETTPFYPRSPYAVAKLYGYWITVNYREAYHMHASNGILFNHESPLRGETFVTRKVTRAVSRIVLGMQKKVYMGNLSSKRDWGHAKDYVRAMYAILQQDEPSDYVIATGITTTIRDFIRMAFEEIGVGIRFKGEGIDEVAIIESIDEGLFVKKVGDAYLENFKKRVGEEVVGVDPQYFRPTEVELLIGDATKARTRLGWEPEYSLAALIEDMMKNDIKLMKKESYLKEGGYKILNYFE
;
A
#
# COMPACT_ATOMS: atom_id res chain seq x y z
N MET A 1 -7.37 8.16 9.34
CA MET A 1 -7.62 8.08 7.87
C MET A 1 -6.34 7.67 7.19
N SER A 2 -6.39 6.82 6.14
CA SER A 2 -5.17 6.41 5.40
C SER A 2 -5.37 6.44 3.87
N HIS A 3 -6.57 6.79 3.40
CA HIS A 3 -6.91 6.80 1.98
C HIS A 3 -6.72 8.20 1.39
N VAL A 4 -5.64 8.39 0.60
CA VAL A 4 -5.25 9.70 0.06
C VAL A 4 -6.36 10.36 -0.76
N LYS A 5 -7.02 9.63 -1.70
CA LYS A 5 -8.09 10.19 -2.53
C LYS A 5 -9.27 10.69 -1.68
N VAL A 6 -9.72 9.90 -0.70
CA VAL A 6 -10.83 10.26 0.19
C VAL A 6 -10.52 11.53 1.02
N SER A 7 -9.25 11.84 1.28
CA SER A 7 -8.89 13.05 1.99
C SER A 7 -9.24 14.33 1.24
N PHE A 8 -9.37 14.29 -0.09
CA PHE A 8 -9.86 15.43 -0.88
C PHE A 8 -11.36 15.63 -0.73
N ASP A 9 -12.11 14.55 -0.48
CA ASP A 9 -13.57 14.60 -0.29
C ASP A 9 -13.93 15.00 1.15
N THR A 10 -13.06 14.65 2.13
CA THR A 10 -13.28 14.89 3.56
C THR A 10 -12.05 15.52 4.24
N PRO A 11 -11.60 16.72 3.82
CA PRO A 11 -10.34 17.31 4.30
C PRO A 11 -10.37 17.69 5.78
N GLU A 12 -11.49 18.22 6.29
CA GLU A 12 -11.64 18.59 7.69
C GLU A 12 -11.61 17.39 8.62
N TYR A 13 -12.35 16.33 8.27
CA TYR A 13 -12.29 15.07 9.02
C TYR A 13 -10.86 14.50 9.04
N THR A 14 -10.17 14.54 7.90
CA THR A 14 -8.79 14.07 7.78
C THR A 14 -7.84 14.87 8.68
N ALA A 15 -7.95 16.20 8.69
CA ALA A 15 -7.14 17.06 9.55
C ALA A 15 -7.41 16.79 11.04
N ASN A 16 -8.68 16.62 11.41
CA ASN A 16 -9.08 16.32 12.78
C ASN A 16 -8.57 14.94 13.26
N ALA A 17 -8.69 13.90 12.42
CA ALA A 17 -8.28 12.54 12.77
C ALA A 17 -6.75 12.38 12.75
N ASP A 18 -6.08 12.77 11.66
CA ASP A 18 -4.69 12.46 11.39
C ASP A 18 -3.69 13.51 11.88
N GLY A 19 -4.15 14.74 12.10
CA GLY A 19 -3.37 15.84 12.67
C GLY A 19 -3.69 16.06 14.15
N LEU A 20 -4.86 16.63 14.45
CA LEU A 20 -5.25 16.95 15.82
C LEU A 20 -5.39 15.72 16.72
N GLY A 21 -5.74 14.56 16.15
CA GLY A 21 -5.77 13.30 16.90
C GLY A 21 -4.43 12.95 17.52
N VAL A 22 -3.33 13.19 16.80
CA VAL A 22 -1.96 12.97 17.32
C VAL A 22 -1.68 13.90 18.51
N LEU A 23 -1.96 15.21 18.37
CA LEU A 23 -1.82 16.18 19.44
C LEU A 23 -2.59 15.76 20.69
N ARG A 24 -3.83 15.31 20.55
CA ARG A 24 -4.67 14.89 21.70
C ARG A 24 -4.06 13.71 22.46
N ILE A 25 -3.44 12.76 21.75
CA ILE A 25 -2.76 11.62 22.39
C ILE A 25 -1.51 12.11 23.15
N LEU A 26 -0.68 12.96 22.53
CA LEU A 26 0.50 13.53 23.16
C LEU A 26 0.14 14.34 24.41
N GLU A 27 -0.89 15.20 24.33
CA GLU A 27 -1.41 15.96 25.48
C GLU A 27 -1.96 15.05 26.58
N ALA A 28 -2.67 13.99 26.24
CA ALA A 28 -3.17 13.03 27.23
C ALA A 28 -2.02 12.39 28.02
N VAL A 29 -0.94 11.98 27.33
CA VAL A 29 0.26 11.41 27.97
C VAL A 29 0.93 12.45 28.89
N ARG A 30 1.03 13.72 28.44
CA ARG A 30 1.60 14.82 29.22
C ARG A 30 0.77 15.13 30.46
N LEU A 31 -0.55 15.38 30.30
CA LEU A 31 -1.44 15.78 31.36
C LEU A 31 -1.62 14.69 32.44
N LEU A 32 -1.54 13.42 32.05
CA LEU A 32 -1.63 12.29 32.96
C LEU A 32 -0.30 11.92 33.62
N ASN A 33 0.79 12.70 33.40
CA ASN A 33 2.13 12.44 33.93
C ASN A 33 2.66 11.04 33.52
N LEU A 34 2.37 10.62 32.27
CA LEU A 34 2.78 9.30 31.77
C LEU A 34 4.11 9.33 31.01
N ILE A 35 4.72 10.51 30.79
CA ILE A 35 5.97 10.68 30.03
C ILE A 35 7.06 9.69 30.45
N PRO A 36 7.38 9.51 31.76
CA PRO A 36 8.50 8.65 32.16
C PRO A 36 8.36 7.17 31.82
N LYS A 37 7.15 6.70 31.50
CA LYS A 37 6.85 5.28 31.27
C LYS A 37 6.20 4.98 29.94
N THR A 38 6.05 5.99 29.06
CA THR A 38 5.37 5.84 27.78
C THR A 38 6.32 6.08 26.62
N ARG A 39 6.41 5.15 25.72
CA ARG A 39 7.09 5.28 24.42
C ARG A 39 6.05 5.39 23.33
N ILE A 40 6.13 6.42 22.50
CA ILE A 40 5.14 6.74 21.47
C ILE A 40 5.74 6.50 20.09
N TYR A 41 5.05 5.73 19.28
CA TYR A 41 5.30 5.59 17.87
C TYR A 41 4.22 6.34 17.08
N GLN A 42 4.64 7.32 16.29
CA GLN A 42 3.78 8.01 15.34
C GLN A 42 3.96 7.37 13.95
N ALA A 43 2.90 6.79 13.44
CA ALA A 43 2.85 6.32 12.06
C ALA A 43 2.81 7.52 11.12
N SER A 44 3.96 7.88 10.57
CA SER A 44 4.09 8.87 9.53
C SER A 44 4.05 8.21 8.15
N THR A 45 4.35 8.91 7.06
CA THR A 45 4.10 8.43 5.71
C THR A 45 5.09 9.02 4.71
N SER A 46 5.44 8.27 3.68
CA SER A 46 6.20 8.76 2.52
C SER A 46 5.45 9.85 1.72
N GLU A 47 4.13 9.97 1.88
CA GLU A 47 3.34 11.04 1.26
C GLU A 47 3.72 12.45 1.75
N LEU A 48 4.47 12.56 2.87
CA LEU A 48 5.05 13.83 3.31
C LEU A 48 5.99 14.43 2.26
N TYR A 49 6.73 13.59 1.54
CA TYR A 49 7.67 14.04 0.52
C TYR A 49 6.96 14.62 -0.71
N GLY A 50 5.80 14.10 -1.08
CA GLY A 50 4.89 14.65 -2.07
C GLY A 50 5.54 15.02 -3.39
N LEU A 51 5.74 16.32 -3.66
CA LEU A 51 6.58 16.79 -4.77
C LEU A 51 8.04 16.62 -4.37
N VAL A 52 8.61 15.50 -4.78
CA VAL A 52 9.92 15.03 -4.33
C VAL A 52 11.03 16.04 -4.59
N GLN A 53 11.78 16.41 -3.55
CA GLN A 53 12.87 17.38 -3.61
C GLN A 53 14.25 16.71 -3.70
N GLU A 54 14.36 15.43 -3.34
CA GLU A 54 15.59 14.64 -3.34
C GLU A 54 15.25 13.16 -3.63
N VAL A 55 16.12 12.45 -4.34
CA VAL A 55 15.98 11.03 -4.65
C VAL A 55 17.29 10.31 -4.33
N PRO A 56 17.26 9.21 -3.53
CA PRO A 56 16.14 8.70 -2.74
C PRO A 56 15.80 9.62 -1.56
N GLN A 57 14.57 9.49 -1.02
CA GLN A 57 14.11 10.25 0.13
C GLN A 57 14.65 9.66 1.43
N ARG A 58 15.13 10.53 2.30
CA ARG A 58 15.66 10.21 3.65
C ARG A 58 15.03 11.10 4.72
N GLU A 59 15.39 10.91 5.97
CA GLU A 59 14.84 11.67 7.09
C GLU A 59 15.08 13.18 6.99
N THR A 60 16.12 13.62 6.28
CA THR A 60 16.50 15.03 6.08
C THR A 60 15.93 15.64 4.80
N THR A 61 15.33 14.86 3.93
CA THR A 61 14.72 15.35 2.69
C THR A 61 13.57 16.31 3.00
N PRO A 62 13.53 17.52 2.42
CA PRO A 62 12.43 18.45 2.63
C PRO A 62 11.06 17.87 2.24
N PHE A 63 10.06 18.11 3.07
CA PHE A 63 8.70 17.70 2.81
C PHE A 63 7.95 18.69 1.91
N TYR A 64 7.16 18.19 0.96
CA TYR A 64 6.30 18.99 0.09
C TYR A 64 4.97 18.25 -0.15
N PRO A 65 4.05 18.21 0.85
CA PRO A 65 2.85 17.40 0.77
C PRO A 65 1.93 17.79 -0.39
N ARG A 66 1.27 16.80 -1.00
CA ARG A 66 0.44 16.97 -2.21
C ARG A 66 -1.01 16.51 -2.00
N SER A 67 -1.45 16.37 -0.75
CA SER A 67 -2.83 15.99 -0.42
C SER A 67 -3.22 16.49 0.97
N PRO A 68 -4.52 16.66 1.27
CA PRO A 68 -4.99 16.95 2.63
C PRO A 68 -4.53 15.90 3.64
N TYR A 69 -4.49 14.62 3.24
CA TYR A 69 -3.90 13.55 4.06
C TYR A 69 -2.44 13.83 4.41
N ALA A 70 -1.62 14.14 3.42
CA ALA A 70 -0.20 14.39 3.65
C ALA A 70 0.03 15.62 4.53
N VAL A 71 -0.76 16.69 4.36
CA VAL A 71 -0.72 17.90 5.22
C VAL A 71 -1.08 17.57 6.66
N ALA A 72 -2.13 16.78 6.89
CA ALA A 72 -2.53 16.36 8.23
C ALA A 72 -1.45 15.48 8.89
N LYS A 73 -0.86 14.56 8.14
CA LYS A 73 0.26 13.72 8.60
C LYS A 73 1.53 14.55 8.86
N LEU A 74 1.77 15.61 8.10
CA LEU A 74 2.88 16.54 8.34
C LEU A 74 2.72 17.27 9.67
N TYR A 75 1.52 17.72 10.00
CA TYR A 75 1.24 18.25 11.33
C TYR A 75 1.52 17.20 12.41
N GLY A 76 1.04 15.96 12.24
CA GLY A 76 1.29 14.85 13.16
C GLY A 76 2.78 14.55 13.35
N TYR A 77 3.57 14.61 12.28
CA TYR A 77 5.02 14.46 12.31
C TYR A 77 5.68 15.56 13.18
N TRP A 78 5.43 16.81 12.84
CA TRP A 78 6.09 17.93 13.51
C TRP A 78 5.63 18.14 14.95
N ILE A 79 4.38 17.88 15.28
CA ILE A 79 3.93 17.95 16.67
C ILE A 79 4.57 16.85 17.52
N THR A 80 4.84 15.66 16.94
CA THR A 80 5.58 14.58 17.61
C THR A 80 7.03 14.99 17.90
N VAL A 81 7.72 15.59 16.92
CA VAL A 81 9.06 16.15 17.10
C VAL A 81 9.06 17.24 18.18
N ASN A 82 8.13 18.17 18.12
CA ASN A 82 8.02 19.25 19.09
C ASN A 82 7.84 18.73 20.52
N TYR A 83 6.97 17.73 20.74
CA TYR A 83 6.75 17.16 22.07
C TYR A 83 7.96 16.36 22.57
N ARG A 84 8.69 15.70 21.69
CA ARG A 84 9.97 15.06 22.00
C ARG A 84 11.00 16.08 22.55
N GLU A 85 11.13 17.21 21.86
CA GLU A 85 12.12 18.23 22.20
C GLU A 85 11.71 19.08 23.40
N ALA A 86 10.45 19.54 23.44
CA ALA A 86 9.96 20.45 24.46
C ALA A 86 9.68 19.78 25.81
N TYR A 87 9.23 18.53 25.81
CA TYR A 87 8.80 17.81 27.01
C TYR A 87 9.62 16.55 27.31
N HIS A 88 10.69 16.30 26.54
CA HIS A 88 11.53 15.11 26.66
C HIS A 88 10.71 13.79 26.55
N MET A 89 9.67 13.82 25.74
CA MET A 89 8.82 12.66 25.51
C MET A 89 9.52 11.65 24.61
N HIS A 90 9.51 10.38 25.00
CA HIS A 90 10.03 9.32 24.12
C HIS A 90 9.04 9.08 22.98
N ALA A 91 9.12 9.92 21.94
CA ALA A 91 8.22 9.94 20.81
C ALA A 91 9.00 9.92 19.48
N SER A 92 8.73 8.93 18.65
CA SER A 92 9.45 8.67 17.39
C SER A 92 8.48 8.61 16.22
N ASN A 93 8.91 9.12 15.06
CA ASN A 93 8.17 8.95 13.81
C ASN A 93 8.76 7.81 12.96
N GLY A 94 7.90 6.94 12.42
CA GLY A 94 8.26 6.08 11.32
C GLY A 94 7.73 6.65 10.01
N ILE A 95 8.60 7.13 9.13
CA ILE A 95 8.22 7.61 7.78
C ILE A 95 8.10 6.38 6.90
N LEU A 96 6.90 5.78 6.91
CA LEU A 96 6.67 4.51 6.26
C LEU A 96 6.37 4.70 4.77
N PHE A 97 7.08 3.95 3.95
CA PHE A 97 6.72 3.74 2.56
C PHE A 97 5.59 2.73 2.44
N ASN A 98 5.09 2.47 1.23
CA ASN A 98 3.92 1.64 1.08
C ASN A 98 4.18 0.22 1.60
N HIS A 99 3.35 -0.24 2.51
CA HIS A 99 3.45 -1.56 3.10
C HIS A 99 2.11 -2.29 3.01
N GLU A 100 2.17 -3.48 2.46
CA GLU A 100 1.03 -4.19 1.96
C GLU A 100 0.94 -5.59 2.58
N SER A 101 -0.24 -6.18 2.55
CA SER A 101 -0.48 -7.54 3.00
C SER A 101 -1.85 -8.04 2.53
N PRO A 102 -2.17 -9.32 2.75
CA PRO A 102 -3.53 -9.84 2.58
C PRO A 102 -4.63 -9.09 3.37
N LEU A 103 -4.25 -8.31 4.37
CA LEU A 103 -5.16 -7.52 5.21
C LEU A 103 -5.26 -6.05 4.78
N ARG A 104 -4.57 -5.65 3.70
CA ARG A 104 -4.67 -4.28 3.18
C ARG A 104 -6.12 -3.95 2.82
N GLY A 105 -6.53 -2.70 3.03
CA GLY A 105 -7.86 -2.22 2.62
C GLY A 105 -8.10 -2.43 1.12
N GLU A 106 -9.30 -2.83 0.75
CA GLU A 106 -9.65 -3.32 -0.61
C GLU A 106 -9.54 -2.26 -1.71
N THR A 107 -9.67 -0.99 -1.34
CA THR A 107 -9.59 0.16 -2.25
C THR A 107 -8.17 0.63 -2.54
N PHE A 108 -7.16 0.10 -1.83
CA PHE A 108 -5.76 0.42 -2.10
C PHE A 108 -5.26 -0.34 -3.33
N VAL A 109 -4.39 0.30 -4.11
CA VAL A 109 -3.99 -0.13 -5.45
C VAL A 109 -3.53 -1.59 -5.52
N THR A 110 -2.67 -2.03 -4.62
CA THR A 110 -2.16 -3.40 -4.59
C THR A 110 -3.27 -4.41 -4.32
N ARG A 111 -4.10 -4.15 -3.31
CA ARG A 111 -5.22 -5.03 -2.97
C ARG A 111 -6.32 -5.01 -4.02
N LYS A 112 -6.59 -3.84 -4.63
CA LYS A 112 -7.50 -3.73 -5.78
C LYS A 112 -7.03 -4.64 -6.93
N VAL A 113 -5.72 -4.64 -7.23
CA VAL A 113 -5.15 -5.50 -8.28
C VAL A 113 -5.29 -6.97 -7.92
N THR A 114 -4.81 -7.42 -6.75
CA THR A 114 -4.82 -8.86 -6.41
C THR A 114 -6.23 -9.43 -6.31
N ARG A 115 -7.18 -8.67 -5.79
CA ARG A 115 -8.60 -9.05 -5.77
C ARG A 115 -9.19 -9.12 -7.19
N ALA A 116 -8.91 -8.11 -8.03
CA ALA A 116 -9.41 -8.10 -9.41
C ALA A 116 -8.84 -9.25 -10.23
N VAL A 117 -7.52 -9.52 -10.15
CA VAL A 117 -6.89 -10.66 -10.82
C VAL A 117 -7.53 -11.97 -10.35
N SER A 118 -7.75 -12.15 -9.04
CA SER A 118 -8.44 -13.31 -8.49
C SER A 118 -9.86 -13.47 -9.04
N ARG A 119 -10.64 -12.39 -9.11
CA ARG A 119 -11.99 -12.39 -9.68
C ARG A 119 -12.00 -12.68 -11.18
N ILE A 120 -11.02 -12.15 -11.91
CA ILE A 120 -10.89 -12.33 -13.37
C ILE A 120 -10.67 -13.81 -13.70
N VAL A 121 -9.76 -14.49 -13.01
CA VAL A 121 -9.46 -15.90 -13.28
C VAL A 121 -10.54 -16.86 -12.80
N LEU A 122 -11.35 -16.45 -11.85
CA LEU A 122 -12.53 -17.21 -11.38
C LEU A 122 -13.81 -16.90 -12.20
N GLY A 123 -13.71 -16.05 -13.24
CA GLY A 123 -14.86 -15.69 -14.08
C GLY A 123 -15.86 -14.72 -13.45
N MET A 124 -15.53 -14.12 -12.30
CA MET A 124 -16.41 -13.21 -11.56
C MET A 124 -16.34 -11.77 -12.06
N GLN A 125 -15.30 -11.41 -12.83
CA GLN A 125 -15.03 -10.08 -13.34
C GLN A 125 -14.38 -10.18 -14.72
N LYS A 126 -14.72 -9.27 -15.63
CA LYS A 126 -14.13 -9.27 -16.98
C LYS A 126 -12.80 -8.51 -17.04
N LYS A 127 -12.76 -7.31 -16.46
CA LYS A 127 -11.66 -6.34 -16.62
C LYS A 127 -11.55 -5.50 -15.35
N VAL A 128 -10.35 -5.07 -15.01
CA VAL A 128 -10.10 -4.08 -13.95
C VAL A 128 -9.71 -2.74 -14.56
N TYR A 129 -10.21 -1.66 -13.96
CA TYR A 129 -9.84 -0.30 -14.35
C TYR A 129 -8.94 0.32 -13.31
N MET A 130 -7.85 0.94 -13.77
CA MET A 130 -6.81 1.57 -12.95
C MET A 130 -6.63 3.03 -13.36
N GLY A 131 -5.91 3.79 -12.55
CA GLY A 131 -5.44 5.12 -12.92
C GLY A 131 -4.10 5.04 -13.67
N ASN A 132 -3.16 5.93 -13.32
CA ASN A 132 -1.84 6.00 -13.96
C ASN A 132 -1.00 4.74 -13.70
N LEU A 133 -0.80 3.92 -14.73
CA LEU A 133 -0.03 2.68 -14.65
C LEU A 133 1.49 2.90 -14.56
N SER A 134 1.98 4.09 -14.89
CA SER A 134 3.40 4.42 -14.88
C SER A 134 3.92 4.91 -13.52
N SER A 135 3.03 5.23 -12.59
CA SER A 135 3.42 5.64 -11.24
C SER A 135 4.25 4.56 -10.54
N LYS A 136 5.36 5.00 -9.91
CA LYS A 136 6.31 4.13 -9.22
C LYS A 136 6.14 4.21 -7.71
N ARG A 137 6.12 3.07 -7.04
CA ARG A 137 6.03 2.98 -5.58
C ARG A 137 7.04 1.97 -5.05
N ASP A 138 7.52 2.24 -3.84
CA ASP A 138 8.29 1.32 -3.02
C ASP A 138 7.29 0.53 -2.16
N TRP A 139 7.11 -0.75 -2.46
CA TRP A 139 6.19 -1.64 -1.75
C TRP A 139 6.94 -2.68 -0.95
N GLY A 140 6.67 -2.74 0.34
CA GLY A 140 7.17 -3.79 1.23
C GLY A 140 6.05 -4.59 1.89
N HIS A 141 6.41 -5.68 2.54
CA HIS A 141 5.47 -6.51 3.29
C HIS A 141 5.22 -5.91 4.68
N ALA A 142 3.94 -5.81 5.09
CA ALA A 142 3.55 -5.21 6.37
C ALA A 142 4.22 -5.87 7.59
N LYS A 143 4.55 -7.16 7.53
CA LYS A 143 5.29 -7.85 8.60
C LYS A 143 6.65 -7.21 8.87
N ASP A 144 7.38 -6.81 7.84
CA ASP A 144 8.67 -6.14 7.97
C ASP A 144 8.51 -4.77 8.63
N TYR A 145 7.47 -4.05 8.23
CA TYR A 145 7.19 -2.72 8.78
C TYR A 145 6.77 -2.76 10.25
N VAL A 146 5.98 -3.76 10.66
CA VAL A 146 5.63 -3.95 12.08
C VAL A 146 6.87 -4.25 12.92
N ARG A 147 7.84 -5.03 12.40
CA ARG A 147 9.12 -5.24 13.08
C ARG A 147 9.89 -3.94 13.25
N ALA A 148 9.89 -3.06 12.23
CA ALA A 148 10.50 -1.74 12.33
C ALA A 148 9.81 -0.88 13.39
N MET A 149 8.47 -0.84 13.42
CA MET A 149 7.69 -0.10 14.43
C MET A 149 8.09 -0.53 15.85
N TYR A 150 8.19 -1.84 16.07
CA TYR A 150 8.63 -2.38 17.37
C TYR A 150 10.07 -1.98 17.68
N ALA A 151 11.01 -2.15 16.73
CA ALA A 151 12.42 -1.85 16.92
C ALA A 151 12.66 -0.35 17.22
N ILE A 152 11.91 0.56 16.59
CA ILE A 152 11.96 2.01 16.85
C ILE A 152 11.64 2.30 18.33
N LEU A 153 10.65 1.63 18.90
CA LEU A 153 10.26 1.83 20.29
C LEU A 153 11.22 1.17 21.30
N GLN A 154 12.12 0.29 20.87
CA GLN A 154 13.11 -0.34 21.76
C GLN A 154 14.39 0.51 21.92
N GLN A 155 14.56 1.57 21.12
CA GLN A 155 15.73 2.43 21.22
C GLN A 155 15.70 3.26 22.51
N ASP A 156 16.88 3.52 23.09
CA ASP A 156 17.01 4.34 24.31
C ASP A 156 16.66 5.81 24.01
N GLU A 157 17.05 6.31 22.84
CA GLU A 157 16.76 7.66 22.39
C GLU A 157 15.74 7.67 21.26
N PRO A 158 14.68 8.50 21.37
CA PRO A 158 13.67 8.63 20.33
C PRO A 158 14.25 9.33 19.09
N SER A 159 13.88 8.85 17.92
CA SER A 159 14.31 9.43 16.64
C SER A 159 13.32 9.10 15.52
N ASP A 160 13.48 9.75 14.36
CA ASP A 160 12.67 9.52 13.18
C ASP A 160 13.40 8.59 12.20
N TYR A 161 12.67 7.69 11.56
CA TYR A 161 13.25 6.67 10.69
C TYR A 161 12.44 6.52 9.41
N VAL A 162 13.12 6.54 8.26
CA VAL A 162 12.57 6.08 6.98
C VAL A 162 12.56 4.56 6.97
N ILE A 163 11.39 3.98 6.68
CA ILE A 163 11.22 2.53 6.52
C ILE A 163 10.73 2.28 5.09
N ALA A 164 11.60 1.67 4.29
CA ALA A 164 11.41 1.45 2.86
C ALA A 164 12.23 0.25 2.40
N THR A 165 11.84 -0.36 1.27
CA THR A 165 12.63 -1.43 0.68
C THR A 165 13.82 -0.89 -0.13
N GLY A 166 13.71 0.35 -0.63
CA GLY A 166 14.66 0.97 -1.53
C GLY A 166 14.50 0.52 -3.00
N ILE A 167 13.44 -0.20 -3.31
CA ILE A 167 13.14 -0.70 -4.65
C ILE A 167 11.79 -0.16 -5.11
N THR A 168 11.73 0.42 -6.30
CA THR A 168 10.48 0.90 -6.88
C THR A 168 10.00 0.01 -8.00
N THR A 169 8.67 -0.16 -8.07
CA THR A 169 8.00 -0.91 -9.13
C THR A 169 6.86 -0.07 -9.68
N THR A 170 6.60 -0.12 -10.99
CA THR A 170 5.44 0.54 -11.59
C THR A 170 4.15 -0.22 -11.25
N ILE A 171 3.02 0.47 -11.26
CA ILE A 171 1.71 -0.20 -11.13
C ILE A 171 1.54 -1.24 -12.25
N ARG A 172 1.99 -0.92 -13.47
CA ARG A 172 2.00 -1.85 -14.62
C ARG A 172 2.74 -3.14 -14.29
N ASP A 173 3.95 -3.05 -13.74
CA ASP A 173 4.76 -4.23 -13.43
C ASP A 173 4.16 -5.02 -12.27
N PHE A 174 3.60 -4.36 -11.26
CA PHE A 174 2.88 -5.04 -10.18
C PHE A 174 1.69 -5.86 -10.71
N ILE A 175 0.92 -5.30 -11.64
CA ILE A 175 -0.19 -6.01 -12.29
C ILE A 175 0.34 -7.23 -13.07
N ARG A 176 1.41 -7.04 -13.86
CA ARG A 176 2.03 -8.15 -14.59
C ARG A 176 2.45 -9.27 -13.65
N MET A 177 3.19 -8.95 -12.59
CA MET A 177 3.63 -9.92 -11.59
C MET A 177 2.47 -10.64 -10.91
N ALA A 178 1.35 -9.95 -10.64
CA ALA A 178 0.17 -10.57 -10.04
C ALA A 178 -0.50 -11.60 -10.97
N PHE A 179 -0.52 -11.36 -12.28
CA PHE A 179 -0.99 -12.35 -13.26
C PHE A 179 0.03 -13.48 -13.45
N GLU A 180 1.32 -13.18 -13.53
CA GLU A 180 2.39 -14.18 -13.67
C GLU A 180 2.42 -15.14 -12.48
N GLU A 181 2.15 -14.66 -11.26
CA GLU A 181 2.10 -15.49 -10.04
C GLU A 181 1.12 -16.66 -10.13
N ILE A 182 0.11 -16.52 -10.98
CA ILE A 182 -0.92 -17.54 -11.19
C ILE A 182 -0.86 -18.18 -12.57
N GLY A 183 0.26 -18.05 -13.26
CA GLY A 183 0.49 -18.67 -14.57
C GLY A 183 -0.19 -17.98 -15.74
N VAL A 184 -0.52 -16.69 -15.64
CA VAL A 184 -1.13 -15.92 -16.73
C VAL A 184 -0.15 -14.86 -17.23
N GLY A 185 0.26 -14.97 -18.50
CA GLY A 185 1.04 -13.94 -19.19
C GLY A 185 0.10 -12.89 -19.78
N ILE A 186 0.38 -11.61 -19.51
CA ILE A 186 -0.34 -10.47 -20.09
C ILE A 186 0.59 -9.55 -20.84
N ARG A 187 0.08 -8.89 -21.89
CA ARG A 187 0.81 -7.89 -22.65
C ARG A 187 0.05 -6.57 -22.67
N PHE A 188 0.76 -5.49 -22.33
CA PHE A 188 0.24 -4.13 -22.42
C PHE A 188 0.31 -3.60 -23.85
N LYS A 189 -0.69 -2.83 -24.26
CA LYS A 189 -0.81 -2.11 -25.53
C LYS A 189 -1.35 -0.72 -25.28
N GLY A 190 -1.02 0.23 -26.18
CA GLY A 190 -1.44 1.63 -26.04
C GLY A 190 -0.64 2.38 -25.00
N GLU A 191 -1.00 3.63 -24.77
CA GLU A 191 -0.35 4.53 -23.82
C GLU A 191 -1.39 5.42 -23.14
N GLY A 192 -1.07 5.87 -21.93
CA GLY A 192 -1.90 6.82 -21.18
C GLY A 192 -3.31 6.25 -20.90
N ILE A 193 -4.34 6.96 -21.33
CA ILE A 193 -5.74 6.57 -21.09
C ILE A 193 -6.21 5.42 -22.00
N ASP A 194 -5.52 5.19 -23.11
CA ASP A 194 -5.83 4.13 -24.08
C ASP A 194 -5.02 2.84 -23.78
N GLU A 195 -4.26 2.82 -22.69
CA GLU A 195 -3.47 1.66 -22.30
C GLU A 195 -4.37 0.54 -21.78
N VAL A 196 -4.19 -0.66 -22.36
CA VAL A 196 -4.89 -1.88 -21.95
C VAL A 196 -3.91 -3.04 -21.81
N ALA A 197 -4.26 -4.04 -21.01
CA ALA A 197 -3.56 -5.33 -21.01
C ALA A 197 -4.46 -6.44 -21.51
N ILE A 198 -3.90 -7.31 -22.36
CA ILE A 198 -4.55 -8.48 -22.91
C ILE A 198 -3.90 -9.77 -22.37
N ILE A 199 -4.69 -10.84 -22.25
CA ILE A 199 -4.16 -12.17 -21.94
C ILE A 199 -3.40 -12.68 -23.17
N GLU A 200 -2.11 -13.01 -22.99
CA GLU A 200 -1.23 -13.46 -24.06
C GLU A 200 -0.97 -14.97 -23.98
N SER A 201 -0.77 -15.50 -22.78
CA SER A 201 -0.43 -16.91 -22.56
C SER A 201 -0.93 -17.43 -21.21
N ILE A 202 -1.00 -18.75 -21.09
CA ILE A 202 -1.33 -19.43 -19.84
C ILE A 202 -0.36 -20.59 -19.64
N ASP A 203 0.34 -20.60 -18.51
CA ASP A 203 1.01 -21.78 -17.97
C ASP A 203 -0.06 -22.63 -17.27
N GLU A 204 -0.56 -23.64 -17.95
CA GLU A 204 -1.65 -24.49 -17.46
C GLU A 204 -1.29 -25.20 -16.16
N GLY A 205 -0.03 -25.68 -16.01
CA GLY A 205 0.43 -26.36 -14.80
C GLY A 205 0.41 -25.43 -13.59
N LEU A 206 0.95 -24.21 -13.73
CA LEU A 206 0.97 -23.22 -12.66
C LEU A 206 -0.44 -22.72 -12.35
N PHE A 207 -1.25 -22.47 -13.37
CA PHE A 207 -2.66 -22.04 -13.22
C PHE A 207 -3.47 -23.07 -12.41
N VAL A 208 -3.41 -24.35 -12.78
CA VAL A 208 -4.10 -25.43 -12.06
C VAL A 208 -3.64 -25.50 -10.60
N LYS A 209 -2.32 -25.40 -10.36
CA LYS A 209 -1.75 -25.41 -9.01
C LYS A 209 -2.22 -24.26 -8.15
N LYS A 210 -2.32 -23.05 -8.70
CA LYS A 210 -2.63 -21.81 -7.93
C LYS A 210 -4.13 -21.50 -7.92
N VAL A 211 -4.82 -21.70 -9.04
CA VAL A 211 -6.24 -21.35 -9.21
C VAL A 211 -7.16 -22.56 -9.15
N GLY A 212 -6.80 -23.65 -9.79
CA GLY A 212 -7.55 -24.92 -9.83
C GLY A 212 -8.04 -25.29 -11.21
N ASP A 213 -8.12 -26.60 -11.44
CA ASP A 213 -8.47 -27.21 -12.73
C ASP A 213 -9.85 -26.80 -13.25
N ALA A 214 -10.84 -26.70 -12.36
CA ALA A 214 -12.21 -26.35 -12.71
C ALA A 214 -12.37 -25.01 -13.46
N TYR A 215 -11.39 -24.11 -13.35
CA TYR A 215 -11.44 -22.78 -13.98
C TYR A 215 -10.65 -22.70 -15.28
N LEU A 216 -9.75 -23.64 -15.55
CA LEU A 216 -8.79 -23.57 -16.66
C LEU A 216 -9.46 -23.48 -18.02
N GLU A 217 -10.36 -24.42 -18.36
CA GLU A 217 -10.96 -24.49 -19.69
C GLU A 217 -11.81 -23.27 -20.05
N ASN A 218 -12.47 -22.67 -19.07
CA ASN A 218 -13.21 -21.42 -19.29
C ASN A 218 -12.27 -20.23 -19.41
N PHE A 219 -11.17 -20.21 -18.66
CA PHE A 219 -10.23 -19.10 -18.71
C PHE A 219 -9.40 -19.13 -20.01
N LYS A 220 -9.03 -20.30 -20.54
CA LYS A 220 -8.34 -20.46 -21.84
C LYS A 220 -9.07 -19.76 -23.00
N LYS A 221 -10.40 -19.76 -23.00
CA LYS A 221 -11.22 -19.07 -24.01
C LYS A 221 -11.04 -17.56 -24.02
N ARG A 222 -10.48 -17.00 -22.96
CA ARG A 222 -10.26 -15.57 -22.77
C ARG A 222 -8.91 -15.06 -23.29
N VAL A 223 -8.06 -15.95 -23.84
CA VAL A 223 -6.79 -15.52 -24.46
C VAL A 223 -7.09 -14.54 -25.59
N GLY A 224 -6.42 -13.39 -25.58
CA GLY A 224 -6.66 -12.26 -26.48
C GLY A 224 -7.65 -11.23 -25.94
N GLU A 225 -8.39 -11.50 -24.85
CA GLU A 225 -9.29 -10.52 -24.24
C GLU A 225 -8.54 -9.51 -23.38
N GLU A 226 -9.12 -8.31 -23.28
CA GLU A 226 -8.63 -7.28 -22.38
C GLU A 226 -9.03 -7.56 -20.92
N VAL A 227 -8.05 -7.48 -20.03
CA VAL A 227 -8.25 -7.70 -18.59
C VAL A 227 -7.86 -6.50 -17.71
N VAL A 228 -7.15 -5.52 -18.28
CA VAL A 228 -6.81 -4.26 -17.62
C VAL A 228 -7.12 -3.10 -18.56
N GLY A 229 -7.59 -2.00 -18.03
CA GLY A 229 -7.75 -0.74 -18.73
C GLY A 229 -7.49 0.44 -17.81
N VAL A 230 -7.34 1.61 -18.40
CA VAL A 230 -7.18 2.89 -17.68
C VAL A 230 -8.52 3.61 -17.68
N ASP A 231 -8.88 4.21 -16.54
CA ASP A 231 -10.05 5.08 -16.42
C ASP A 231 -9.63 6.37 -15.69
N PRO A 232 -9.83 7.54 -16.32
CA PRO A 232 -9.48 8.84 -15.76
C PRO A 232 -10.08 9.15 -14.39
N GLN A 233 -11.22 8.58 -14.03
CA GLN A 233 -11.84 8.77 -12.71
C GLN A 233 -10.94 8.32 -11.54
N TYR A 234 -9.96 7.42 -11.80
CA TYR A 234 -9.02 6.93 -10.80
C TYR A 234 -7.75 7.78 -10.71
N PHE A 235 -7.59 8.82 -11.52
CA PHE A 235 -6.48 9.77 -11.36
C PHE A 235 -6.67 10.62 -10.11
N ARG A 236 -5.56 10.97 -9.46
CA ARG A 236 -5.58 11.91 -8.34
C ARG A 236 -5.55 13.35 -8.85
N PRO A 237 -6.16 14.32 -8.15
CA PRO A 237 -6.05 15.74 -8.50
C PRO A 237 -4.59 16.23 -8.58
N THR A 238 -3.74 15.69 -7.71
CA THR A 238 -2.28 15.88 -7.73
C THR A 238 -1.61 14.53 -7.56
N GLU A 239 -0.84 14.12 -8.57
CA GLU A 239 -0.15 12.83 -8.57
C GLU A 239 1.23 12.96 -7.92
N VAL A 240 1.67 11.87 -7.32
CA VAL A 240 3.05 11.66 -6.85
C VAL A 240 3.66 10.58 -7.75
N GLU A 241 4.62 10.97 -8.58
CA GLU A 241 5.15 10.09 -9.63
C GLU A 241 6.13 9.04 -9.10
N LEU A 242 7.00 9.45 -8.17
CA LEU A 242 8.06 8.60 -7.63
C LEU A 242 8.18 8.74 -6.12
N LEU A 243 8.15 7.61 -5.42
CA LEU A 243 8.56 7.50 -4.03
C LEU A 243 9.52 6.33 -3.89
N ILE A 244 10.76 6.62 -3.45
CA ILE A 244 11.80 5.62 -3.16
C ILE A 244 12.55 6.03 -1.90
N GLY A 245 12.52 5.21 -0.85
CA GLY A 245 13.09 5.53 0.44
C GLY A 245 14.52 5.04 0.61
N ASP A 246 15.34 5.86 1.30
CA ASP A 246 16.63 5.45 1.83
C ASP A 246 16.49 5.04 3.30
N ALA A 247 16.44 3.75 3.56
CA ALA A 247 16.33 3.19 4.90
C ALA A 247 17.69 2.95 5.59
N THR A 248 18.76 3.61 5.15
CA THR A 248 20.12 3.41 5.70
C THR A 248 20.17 3.64 7.21
N LYS A 249 19.46 4.64 7.73
CA LYS A 249 19.40 4.90 9.17
C LYS A 249 18.72 3.75 9.93
N ALA A 250 17.63 3.20 9.41
CA ALA A 250 16.95 2.05 10.01
C ALA A 250 17.85 0.81 9.99
N ARG A 251 18.55 0.55 8.88
CA ARG A 251 19.51 -0.57 8.80
C ARG A 251 20.63 -0.44 9.83
N THR A 252 21.25 0.74 9.92
CA THR A 252 22.44 0.95 10.77
C THR A 252 22.12 1.10 12.25
N ARG A 253 20.97 1.68 12.61
CA ARG A 253 20.60 1.96 14.00
C ARG A 253 19.69 0.90 14.62
N LEU A 254 18.76 0.34 13.82
CA LEU A 254 17.79 -0.64 14.29
C LEU A 254 18.20 -2.08 13.95
N GLY A 255 19.18 -2.28 13.05
CA GLY A 255 19.46 -3.58 12.45
C GLY A 255 18.30 -4.10 11.60
N TRP A 256 17.44 -3.19 11.12
CA TRP A 256 16.25 -3.57 10.38
C TRP A 256 16.54 -3.71 8.89
N GLU A 257 16.10 -4.83 8.31
CA GLU A 257 16.07 -5.07 6.87
C GLU A 257 14.77 -5.76 6.47
N PRO A 258 14.26 -5.51 5.25
CA PRO A 258 13.12 -6.24 4.73
C PRO A 258 13.50 -7.70 4.47
N GLU A 259 12.69 -8.65 4.99
CA GLU A 259 12.86 -10.09 4.77
C GLU A 259 12.04 -10.60 3.60
N TYR A 260 10.96 -9.88 3.26
CA TYR A 260 10.05 -10.28 2.19
C TYR A 260 10.36 -9.50 0.91
N SER A 261 10.59 -10.23 -0.18
CA SER A 261 10.65 -9.64 -1.52
C SER A 261 9.25 -9.22 -2.00
N LEU A 262 9.20 -8.38 -3.05
CA LEU A 262 7.94 -8.01 -3.70
C LEU A 262 7.21 -9.25 -4.26
N ALA A 263 7.95 -10.22 -4.80
CA ALA A 263 7.38 -11.47 -5.28
C ALA A 263 6.71 -12.27 -4.14
N ALA A 264 7.36 -12.38 -2.98
CA ALA A 264 6.80 -13.05 -1.81
C ALA A 264 5.54 -12.33 -1.28
N LEU A 265 5.53 -11.00 -1.31
CA LEU A 265 4.35 -10.20 -0.98
C LEU A 265 3.18 -10.50 -1.93
N ILE A 266 3.44 -10.50 -3.24
CA ILE A 266 2.42 -10.77 -4.26
C ILE A 266 1.88 -12.20 -4.10
N GLU A 267 2.76 -13.18 -3.90
CA GLU A 267 2.34 -14.57 -3.64
C GLU A 267 1.40 -14.67 -2.44
N ASP A 268 1.76 -14.04 -1.30
CA ASP A 268 0.93 -14.08 -0.09
C ASP A 268 -0.44 -13.42 -0.33
N MET A 269 -0.47 -12.26 -1.00
CA MET A 269 -1.70 -11.55 -1.34
C MET A 269 -2.57 -12.34 -2.33
N MET A 270 -1.99 -12.86 -3.41
CA MET A 270 -2.72 -13.63 -4.43
C MET A 270 -3.31 -14.92 -3.86
N LYS A 271 -2.52 -15.67 -3.08
CA LYS A 271 -2.99 -16.89 -2.39
C LYS A 271 -4.20 -16.63 -1.50
N ASN A 272 -4.15 -15.54 -0.72
CA ASN A 272 -5.25 -15.15 0.14
C ASN A 272 -6.48 -14.72 -0.66
N ASP A 273 -6.31 -13.89 -1.69
CA ASP A 273 -7.43 -13.32 -2.44
C ASP A 273 -8.12 -14.36 -3.32
N ILE A 274 -7.39 -15.30 -3.92
CA ILE A 274 -7.99 -16.45 -4.63
C ILE A 274 -8.86 -17.27 -3.66
N LYS A 275 -8.36 -17.56 -2.46
CA LYS A 275 -9.13 -18.29 -1.43
C LYS A 275 -10.39 -17.51 -1.02
N LEU A 276 -10.27 -16.20 -0.84
CA LEU A 276 -11.37 -15.32 -0.48
C LEU A 276 -12.43 -15.28 -1.58
N MET A 277 -12.02 -15.07 -2.85
CA MET A 277 -12.94 -15.01 -3.97
C MET A 277 -13.63 -16.35 -4.25
N LYS A 278 -12.95 -17.48 -4.07
CA LYS A 278 -13.60 -18.80 -4.13
C LYS A 278 -14.67 -18.95 -3.06
N LYS A 279 -14.40 -18.49 -1.84
CA LYS A 279 -15.41 -18.48 -0.75
C LYS A 279 -16.60 -17.62 -1.14
N GLU A 280 -16.37 -16.42 -1.70
CA GLU A 280 -17.44 -15.54 -2.17
C GLU A 280 -18.30 -16.21 -3.27
N SER A 281 -17.66 -16.86 -4.27
CA SER A 281 -18.36 -17.61 -5.32
C SER A 281 -19.26 -18.68 -4.71
N TYR A 282 -18.72 -19.51 -3.84
CA TYR A 282 -19.46 -20.58 -3.18
C TYR A 282 -20.67 -20.05 -2.38
N LEU A 283 -20.52 -18.96 -1.66
CA LEU A 283 -21.63 -18.35 -0.93
C LEU A 283 -22.70 -17.80 -1.86
N LYS A 284 -22.33 -17.18 -3.00
CA LYS A 284 -23.28 -16.71 -4.02
C LYS A 284 -24.09 -17.86 -4.62
N GLU A 285 -23.41 -18.94 -4.99
CA GLU A 285 -24.04 -20.15 -5.53
C GLU A 285 -25.02 -20.77 -4.52
N GLY A 286 -24.72 -20.70 -3.23
CA GLY A 286 -25.60 -21.11 -2.14
C GLY A 286 -26.75 -20.14 -1.82
N GLY A 287 -26.90 -19.05 -2.59
CA GLY A 287 -27.97 -18.05 -2.41
C GLY A 287 -27.73 -17.06 -1.24
N TYR A 288 -26.54 -17.04 -0.67
CA TYR A 288 -26.21 -16.11 0.42
C TYR A 288 -25.87 -14.72 -0.14
N LYS A 289 -26.35 -13.67 0.54
CA LYS A 289 -25.90 -12.29 0.25
C LYS A 289 -24.48 -12.10 0.70
N ILE A 290 -23.62 -11.63 -0.20
CA ILE A 290 -22.28 -11.18 0.12
C ILE A 290 -22.35 -9.68 0.31
N LEU A 291 -21.85 -9.19 1.44
CA LEU A 291 -21.68 -7.76 1.64
C LEU A 291 -20.45 -7.33 0.81
N ASN A 292 -20.72 -6.78 -0.37
CA ASN A 292 -19.67 -6.08 -1.14
C ASN A 292 -19.43 -4.75 -0.44
N TYR A 293 -18.38 -4.70 0.39
CA TYR A 293 -17.84 -3.46 0.87
C TYR A 293 -16.96 -2.89 -0.26
N PHE A 294 -17.43 -1.80 -0.86
CA PHE A 294 -16.65 -0.93 -1.76
C PHE A 294 -16.23 -1.52 -3.12
N GLU A 295 -17.10 -1.41 -4.09
CA GLU A 295 -16.74 -1.19 -5.50
C GLU A 295 -17.20 0.19 -5.93
#